data_4c5a070d64bcc4117d1106d2f95da8d3
#
_entry.id   4c5a070d64bcc4117d1106d2f95da8d3
#
_cell.length_a   1.000
_cell.length_b   1.000
_cell.length_c   1.000
_cell.angle_alpha   90.00
_cell.angle_beta   90.00
_cell.angle_gamma   90.00
#
_symmetry.space_group_name_H-M   'P 1'
#
loop_
_entity.id
_entity.type
_entity.pdbx_description
1 polymer ?
#
loop_
_entity_poly.entity_id
_entity_poly.type
_entity_poly.pdbx_seq_one_letter_code
_entity_poly.pdbx_strand_id
1 'polypeptide(L)'
;LNVIVSGNSDADAITGEGVMNYFNSIGFGQECLGQHQGIPEQANLGDGNGLLNETAVIRWAFWDFVFGTCRESIEGGNHFRYWVQNGGSANSGALFFATSYEKNLTYGHDIVDNGYDFGRDLLVGNATSSANGTWTSTGWSFNTTVEWVDGLLPVGSNDINHGISIDGRVAVLTVKVTHKPAPANGETGHGTSTAISLSLPLPLFLLTFAFALAVVSL
;
A
#
# COMPACT_ATOMS: atom_id res chain seq x y z
N LEU A 1 9.62 -9.60 7.29
CA LEU A 1 9.62 -8.35 6.52
C LEU A 1 10.69 -8.46 5.44
N ASN A 2 10.29 -8.41 4.16
CA ASN A 2 11.17 -8.77 3.04
C ASN A 2 11.46 -7.59 2.07
N VAL A 3 10.84 -6.42 2.30
CA VAL A 3 11.17 -5.17 1.60
C VAL A 3 11.28 -4.04 2.62
N ILE A 4 12.25 -3.15 2.43
CA ILE A 4 12.44 -1.94 3.22
C ILE A 4 12.51 -0.76 2.27
N VAL A 5 11.64 0.24 2.43
CA VAL A 5 11.89 1.56 1.83
C VAL A 5 12.74 2.35 2.81
N SER A 6 13.96 2.63 2.41
CA SER A 6 14.99 3.23 3.26
C SER A 6 14.59 4.60 3.79
N GLY A 7 14.93 4.89 5.04
CA GLY A 7 14.85 6.23 5.61
C GLY A 7 15.75 7.26 4.92
N ASN A 8 16.69 6.82 4.05
CA ASN A 8 17.49 7.68 3.18
C ASN A 8 16.74 8.11 1.89
N SER A 9 15.49 7.63 1.69
CA SER A 9 14.61 8.12 0.64
C SER A 9 14.23 9.58 0.86
N ASP A 10 13.79 10.26 -0.17
CA ASP A 10 13.28 11.62 0.00
C ASP A 10 12.08 11.62 0.95
N ALA A 11 12.05 12.55 1.88
CA ALA A 11 10.98 12.64 2.89
C ALA A 11 9.58 12.69 2.26
N ASP A 12 9.45 13.40 1.15
CA ASP A 12 8.20 13.46 0.38
C ASP A 12 7.77 12.09 -0.20
N ALA A 13 8.65 11.10 -0.31
CA ALA A 13 8.30 9.75 -0.78
C ALA A 13 7.83 8.82 0.34
N ILE A 14 8.22 9.08 1.59
CA ILE A 14 7.98 8.19 2.74
C ILE A 14 7.11 8.81 3.83
N THR A 15 6.59 10.02 3.61
CA THR A 15 5.69 10.71 4.54
C THR A 15 4.50 11.35 3.85
N GLY A 16 3.42 11.56 4.59
CA GLY A 16 2.23 12.27 4.13
C GLY A 16 1.59 11.65 2.87
N GLU A 17 1.14 12.52 1.96
CA GLU A 17 0.50 12.10 0.71
C GLU A 17 1.45 11.40 -0.28
N GLY A 18 2.75 11.66 -0.17
CA GLY A 18 3.75 11.10 -1.06
C GLY A 18 3.87 9.59 -0.96
N VAL A 19 3.67 9.00 0.24
CA VAL A 19 3.67 7.54 0.46
C VAL A 19 2.65 6.86 -0.46
N MET A 20 1.40 7.34 -0.46
CA MET A 20 0.36 6.76 -1.30
C MET A 20 0.59 7.03 -2.79
N ASN A 21 1.12 8.21 -3.13
CA ASN A 21 1.51 8.47 -4.51
C ASN A 21 2.65 7.56 -4.97
N TYR A 22 3.62 7.27 -4.11
CA TYR A 22 4.66 6.29 -4.43
C TYR A 22 4.05 4.89 -4.65
N PHE A 23 3.19 4.41 -3.74
CA PHE A 23 2.53 3.11 -3.90
C PHE A 23 1.69 3.04 -5.19
N ASN A 24 0.92 4.09 -5.49
CA ASN A 24 0.16 4.17 -6.74
C ASN A 24 1.08 4.16 -7.98
N SER A 25 2.22 4.81 -7.92
CA SER A 25 3.17 4.87 -9.04
C SER A 25 3.74 3.51 -9.42
N ILE A 26 3.75 2.56 -8.48
CA ILE A 26 4.20 1.18 -8.68
C ILE A 26 3.05 0.17 -8.78
N GLY A 27 1.81 0.67 -8.95
CA GLY A 27 0.63 -0.15 -9.25
C GLY A 27 -0.14 -0.68 -8.04
N PHE A 28 0.11 -0.14 -6.84
CA PHE A 28 -0.57 -0.56 -5.62
C PHE A 28 -1.49 0.53 -5.09
N GLY A 29 -2.60 0.13 -4.47
CA GLY A 29 -3.58 1.03 -3.86
C GLY A 29 -4.04 0.56 -2.48
N GLN A 30 -4.81 1.40 -1.81
CA GLN A 30 -5.47 1.02 -0.56
C GLN A 30 -6.43 -0.14 -0.76
N GLU A 31 -6.75 -0.85 0.31
CA GLU A 31 -7.75 -1.93 0.29
C GLU A 31 -9.06 -1.50 -0.35
N CYS A 32 -9.77 -2.48 -0.92
CA CYS A 32 -11.03 -2.29 -1.63
C CYS A 32 -11.99 -1.39 -0.83
N LEU A 33 -12.36 -0.26 -1.41
CA LEU A 33 -13.25 0.74 -0.80
C LEU A 33 -12.79 1.24 0.59
N GLY A 34 -11.50 1.10 0.92
CA GLY A 34 -10.95 1.47 2.22
C GLY A 34 -11.38 0.54 3.37
N GLN A 35 -11.91 -0.63 3.06
CA GLN A 35 -12.37 -1.60 4.05
C GLN A 35 -11.26 -2.57 4.41
N HIS A 36 -10.72 -2.44 5.61
CA HIS A 36 -9.76 -3.40 6.15
C HIS A 36 -10.46 -4.74 6.43
N GLN A 37 -9.86 -5.82 5.92
CA GLN A 37 -10.34 -7.17 6.16
C GLN A 37 -9.31 -7.96 6.97
N GLY A 38 -9.78 -8.58 8.04
CA GLY A 38 -8.97 -9.40 8.92
C GLY A 38 -8.58 -8.70 10.23
N ILE A 39 -7.68 -9.32 10.95
CA ILE A 39 -7.06 -8.78 12.17
C ILE A 39 -5.76 -8.12 11.76
N PRO A 40 -5.45 -6.90 12.27
CA PRO A 40 -4.17 -6.26 11.98
C PRO A 40 -2.99 -7.14 12.41
N GLU A 41 -2.05 -7.32 11.51
CA GLU A 41 -0.81 -8.05 11.79
C GLU A 41 0.17 -7.17 12.59
N GLN A 42 1.00 -7.82 13.39
CA GLN A 42 1.95 -7.13 14.25
C GLN A 42 3.39 -7.44 13.88
N ALA A 43 4.25 -6.42 13.97
CA ALA A 43 5.69 -6.56 13.82
C ALA A 43 6.44 -5.77 14.90
N ASN A 44 7.62 -6.28 15.28
CA ASN A 44 8.58 -5.57 16.09
C ASN A 44 9.74 -5.12 15.19
N LEU A 45 9.90 -3.81 15.04
CA LEU A 45 10.92 -3.21 14.17
C LEU A 45 12.26 -2.96 14.88
N GLY A 46 12.40 -3.43 16.11
CA GLY A 46 13.59 -3.19 16.92
C GLY A 46 13.78 -1.72 17.34
N ASP A 47 12.74 -0.92 17.23
CA ASP A 47 12.76 0.53 17.43
C ASP A 47 12.41 0.96 18.87
N GLY A 48 12.16 0.00 19.74
CA GLY A 48 11.79 0.24 21.15
C GLY A 48 10.29 0.30 21.41
N ASN A 49 9.45 0.30 20.38
CA ASN A 49 7.98 0.30 20.54
C ASN A 49 7.39 -1.11 20.81
N GLY A 50 8.18 -2.18 20.65
CA GLY A 50 7.72 -3.56 20.75
C GLY A 50 6.90 -3.99 19.53
N LEU A 51 5.85 -4.78 19.76
CA LEU A 51 4.93 -5.20 18.70
C LEU A 51 3.95 -4.06 18.37
N LEU A 52 3.93 -3.65 17.12
CA LEU A 52 3.04 -2.64 16.58
C LEU A 52 2.12 -3.26 15.54
N ASN A 53 0.87 -2.82 15.50
CA ASN A 53 -0.03 -3.13 14.39
C ASN A 53 0.51 -2.50 13.09
N GLU A 54 0.23 -3.16 11.98
CA GLU A 54 0.49 -2.61 10.64
C GLU A 54 -0.13 -1.23 10.46
N THR A 55 0.52 -0.38 9.69
CA THR A 55 -0.01 0.94 9.33
C THR A 55 -1.16 0.82 8.36
N ALA A 56 -1.02 -0.05 7.37
CA ALA A 56 -2.08 -0.40 6.41
C ALA A 56 -1.70 -1.66 5.61
N VAL A 57 -2.72 -2.24 4.97
CA VAL A 57 -2.59 -3.22 3.88
C VAL A 57 -2.73 -2.49 2.56
N ILE A 58 -1.85 -2.79 1.64
CA ILE A 58 -1.78 -2.19 0.32
C ILE A 58 -1.81 -3.32 -0.71
N ARG A 59 -2.72 -3.22 -1.69
CA ARG A 59 -3.04 -4.28 -2.64
C ARG A 59 -2.71 -3.90 -4.06
N TRP A 60 -2.39 -4.87 -4.89
CA TRP A 60 -2.21 -4.67 -6.32
C TRP A 60 -3.48 -4.12 -6.96
N ALA A 61 -3.37 -2.98 -7.65
CA ALA A 61 -4.51 -2.27 -8.21
C ALA A 61 -4.79 -2.61 -9.69
N PHE A 62 -4.04 -3.51 -10.31
CA PHE A 62 -4.16 -3.82 -11.75
C PHE A 62 -4.17 -2.56 -12.64
N TRP A 63 -3.52 -1.48 -12.19
CA TRP A 63 -3.54 -0.15 -12.79
C TRP A 63 -4.94 0.50 -12.88
N ASP A 64 -5.91 -0.07 -12.18
CA ASP A 64 -7.25 0.47 -11.93
C ASP A 64 -7.39 0.86 -10.46
N PHE A 65 -7.12 2.13 -10.14
CA PHE A 65 -7.12 2.62 -8.75
C PHE A 65 -8.52 2.87 -8.18
N VAL A 66 -9.58 2.55 -8.94
CA VAL A 66 -10.97 2.61 -8.44
C VAL A 66 -11.43 1.25 -7.94
N PHE A 67 -11.28 0.21 -8.75
CA PHE A 67 -11.76 -1.14 -8.44
C PHE A 67 -10.69 -2.23 -8.49
N GLY A 68 -9.48 -1.93 -8.90
CA GLY A 68 -8.43 -2.93 -9.08
C GLY A 68 -8.06 -3.65 -7.77
N THR A 69 -8.04 -2.95 -6.65
CA THR A 69 -7.82 -3.59 -5.33
C THR A 69 -9.00 -4.45 -4.90
N CYS A 70 -10.24 -4.15 -5.34
CA CYS A 70 -11.38 -5.04 -5.15
C CYS A 70 -11.26 -6.31 -6.01
N ARG A 71 -10.73 -6.17 -7.22
CA ARG A 71 -10.41 -7.31 -8.08
C ARG A 71 -9.34 -8.20 -7.43
N GLU A 72 -8.29 -7.59 -6.88
CA GLU A 72 -7.24 -8.33 -6.17
C GLU A 72 -7.81 -9.13 -4.99
N SER A 73 -8.73 -8.55 -4.22
CA SER A 73 -9.42 -9.23 -3.12
C SER A 73 -10.30 -10.41 -3.56
N ILE A 74 -10.61 -10.56 -4.86
CA ILE A 74 -11.36 -11.68 -5.39
C ILE A 74 -10.45 -12.68 -6.10
N GLU A 75 -9.56 -12.19 -6.96
CA GLU A 75 -8.71 -13.02 -7.83
C GLU A 75 -7.41 -13.45 -7.14
N GLY A 76 -7.07 -12.84 -6.01
CA GLY A 76 -5.76 -12.91 -5.42
C GLY A 76 -4.76 -12.02 -6.15
N GLY A 77 -3.56 -11.92 -5.62
CA GLY A 77 -2.54 -11.07 -6.22
C GLY A 77 -1.45 -10.67 -5.25
N ASN A 78 -0.70 -9.68 -5.67
CA ASN A 78 0.37 -9.12 -4.85
C ASN A 78 -0.19 -8.10 -3.87
N HIS A 79 0.21 -8.22 -2.62
CA HIS A 79 -0.12 -7.23 -1.59
C HIS A 79 1.04 -7.11 -0.61
N PHE A 80 1.02 -6.06 0.19
CA PHE A 80 1.93 -5.90 1.32
C PHE A 80 1.27 -5.19 2.47
N ARG A 81 1.73 -5.53 3.67
CA ARG A 81 1.49 -4.79 4.90
C ARG A 81 2.70 -3.95 5.19
N TYR A 82 2.54 -2.78 5.80
CA TYR A 82 3.71 -1.98 6.15
C TYR A 82 3.64 -1.36 7.53
N TRP A 83 4.82 -1.11 8.07
CA TRP A 83 5.07 -0.46 9.36
C TRP A 83 6.09 0.66 9.16
N VAL A 84 6.02 1.69 10.00
CA VAL A 84 6.96 2.82 10.01
C VAL A 84 7.88 2.70 11.23
N GLN A 85 9.19 2.71 11.01
CA GLN A 85 10.16 2.70 12.12
C GLN A 85 10.31 4.12 12.67
N ASN A 86 9.70 4.37 13.83
CA ASN A 86 9.63 5.69 14.46
C ASN A 86 9.76 5.65 15.98
N GLY A 87 10.36 4.63 16.54
CA GLY A 87 10.50 4.44 17.98
C GLY A 87 11.73 5.12 18.60
N GLY A 88 11.77 5.09 19.93
CA GLY A 88 12.83 5.75 20.70
C GLY A 88 14.22 5.15 20.53
N SER A 89 14.32 3.85 20.16
CA SER A 89 15.59 3.17 19.94
C SER A 89 16.06 3.25 18.48
N ALA A 90 15.13 3.45 17.52
CA ALA A 90 15.42 3.67 16.11
C ALA A 90 14.28 4.46 15.45
N ASN A 91 14.60 5.63 14.93
CA ASN A 91 13.66 6.54 14.27
C ASN A 91 14.18 6.93 12.88
N SER A 92 14.26 5.95 11.99
CA SER A 92 14.77 6.16 10.64
C SER A 92 13.71 6.71 9.68
N GLY A 93 12.41 6.59 10.02
CA GLY A 93 11.30 6.83 9.11
C GLY A 93 11.17 5.78 8.00
N ALA A 94 12.01 4.74 8.00
CA ALA A 94 11.94 3.66 7.01
C ALA A 94 10.59 2.94 7.09
N LEU A 95 10.11 2.50 5.91
CA LEU A 95 8.90 1.70 5.81
C LEU A 95 9.29 0.23 5.63
N PHE A 96 8.83 -0.63 6.51
CA PHE A 96 9.10 -2.06 6.48
C PHE A 96 7.88 -2.81 5.95
N PHE A 97 8.05 -3.61 4.89
CA PHE A 97 6.97 -4.34 4.24
C PHE A 97 7.05 -5.84 4.49
N ALA A 98 5.90 -6.44 4.73
CA ALA A 98 5.65 -7.86 4.55
C ALA A 98 4.91 -8.03 3.22
N THR A 99 5.63 -8.38 2.17
CA THR A 99 5.11 -8.51 0.81
C THR A 99 4.87 -9.97 0.49
N SER A 100 3.73 -10.29 -0.11
CA SER A 100 3.37 -11.65 -0.52
C SER A 100 2.45 -11.66 -1.73
N TYR A 101 2.28 -12.85 -2.32
CA TYR A 101 1.33 -13.10 -3.40
C TYR A 101 0.32 -14.16 -2.96
N GLU A 102 -0.96 -13.82 -3.02
CA GLU A 102 -2.08 -14.67 -2.59
C GLU A 102 -2.76 -15.39 -3.74
N LYS A 103 -3.33 -16.56 -3.43
CA LYS A 103 -4.33 -17.22 -4.25
C LYS A 103 -5.66 -16.46 -4.17
N ASN A 104 -6.58 -16.79 -5.06
CA ASN A 104 -7.91 -16.17 -5.08
C ASN A 104 -8.77 -16.56 -3.85
N LEU A 105 -9.87 -15.85 -3.67
CA LEU A 105 -10.84 -16.04 -2.58
C LEU A 105 -11.30 -17.49 -2.41
N THR A 106 -11.43 -18.27 -3.50
CA THR A 106 -11.86 -19.69 -3.45
C THR A 106 -10.88 -20.56 -2.64
N TYR A 107 -9.61 -20.16 -2.58
CA TYR A 107 -8.56 -20.80 -1.79
C TYR A 107 -8.29 -20.07 -0.47
N GLY A 108 -9.20 -19.22 0.00
CA GLY A 108 -9.09 -18.54 1.29
C GLY A 108 -7.96 -17.51 1.39
N HIS A 109 -7.48 -17.01 0.26
CA HIS A 109 -6.32 -16.11 0.19
C HIS A 109 -5.01 -16.71 0.71
N ASP A 110 -4.88 -18.03 0.71
CA ASP A 110 -3.62 -18.68 1.04
C ASP A 110 -2.48 -18.11 0.18
N ILE A 111 -1.32 -17.91 0.80
CA ILE A 111 -0.11 -17.52 0.08
C ILE A 111 0.28 -18.63 -0.89
N VAL A 112 0.62 -18.28 -2.13
CA VAL A 112 1.11 -19.27 -3.11
C VAL A 112 2.45 -19.85 -2.65
N ASP A 113 2.81 -21.03 -3.16
CA ASP A 113 4.14 -21.59 -2.95
C ASP A 113 5.19 -20.57 -3.39
N ASN A 114 6.20 -20.31 -2.56
CA ASN A 114 7.18 -19.23 -2.78
C ASN A 114 6.59 -17.80 -2.85
N GLY A 115 5.37 -17.57 -2.31
CA GLY A 115 4.63 -16.32 -2.50
C GLY A 115 5.29 -15.10 -1.87
N TYR A 116 6.13 -15.29 -0.85
CA TYR A 116 6.86 -14.18 -0.22
C TYR A 116 7.99 -13.64 -1.09
N ASP A 117 8.78 -14.54 -1.71
CA ASP A 117 9.85 -14.13 -2.63
C ASP A 117 9.24 -13.59 -3.93
N PHE A 118 8.24 -14.29 -4.47
CA PHE A 118 7.56 -13.89 -5.69
C PHE A 118 6.88 -12.52 -5.56
N GLY A 119 6.13 -12.29 -4.47
CA GLY A 119 5.48 -10.99 -4.21
C GLY A 119 6.50 -9.86 -4.05
N ARG A 120 7.59 -10.10 -3.29
CA ARG A 120 8.70 -9.16 -3.16
C ARG A 120 9.30 -8.80 -4.52
N ASP A 121 9.63 -9.80 -5.33
CA ASP A 121 10.31 -9.61 -6.61
C ASP A 121 9.42 -8.86 -7.62
N LEU A 122 8.11 -9.13 -7.64
CA LEU A 122 7.15 -8.37 -8.43
C LEU A 122 7.07 -6.90 -8.00
N LEU A 123 7.00 -6.64 -6.68
CA LEU A 123 6.97 -5.26 -6.16
C LEU A 123 8.25 -4.52 -6.56
N VAL A 124 9.42 -5.13 -6.35
CA VAL A 124 10.72 -4.55 -6.73
C VAL A 124 10.80 -4.32 -8.24
N GLY A 125 10.34 -5.30 -9.04
CA GLY A 125 10.26 -5.19 -10.49
C GLY A 125 9.44 -3.98 -10.93
N ASN A 126 8.26 -3.76 -10.33
CA ASN A 126 7.43 -2.60 -10.61
C ASN A 126 8.11 -1.29 -10.20
N ALA A 127 8.74 -1.26 -9.03
CA ALA A 127 9.41 -0.07 -8.51
C ALA A 127 10.61 0.37 -9.36
N THR A 128 11.27 -0.58 -10.03
CA THR A 128 12.49 -0.35 -10.82
C THR A 128 12.30 -0.57 -12.32
N SER A 129 11.05 -0.71 -12.79
CA SER A 129 10.70 -1.14 -14.16
C SER A 129 11.13 -0.17 -15.26
N SER A 130 11.39 1.08 -14.96
CA SER A 130 11.70 2.11 -15.96
C SER A 130 12.92 2.92 -15.57
N ALA A 131 13.83 3.10 -16.51
CA ALA A 131 14.98 4.01 -16.35
C ALA A 131 14.54 5.47 -16.13
N ASN A 132 13.33 5.83 -16.57
CA ASN A 132 12.74 7.16 -16.38
C ASN A 132 11.93 7.27 -15.08
N GLY A 133 11.92 6.21 -14.27
CA GLY A 133 11.15 6.13 -13.02
C GLY A 133 9.68 5.78 -13.20
N THR A 134 8.92 5.87 -12.12
CA THR A 134 7.48 5.61 -12.04
C THR A 134 6.72 6.91 -11.81
N TRP A 135 5.43 6.97 -12.18
CA TRP A 135 4.62 8.19 -12.06
C TRP A 135 3.16 7.89 -11.77
N THR A 136 2.43 8.91 -11.30
CA THR A 136 0.99 8.87 -11.06
C THR A 136 0.23 9.85 -11.94
N SER A 137 -1.07 9.63 -12.13
CA SER A 137 -1.97 10.58 -12.81
C SER A 137 -2.10 11.92 -12.07
N THR A 138 -1.74 11.97 -10.79
CA THR A 138 -1.70 13.19 -9.98
C THR A 138 -0.45 14.04 -10.21
N GLY A 139 0.47 13.58 -11.06
CA GLY A 139 1.68 14.31 -11.46
C GLY A 139 2.92 14.02 -10.60
N TRP A 140 2.86 13.13 -9.63
CA TRP A 140 4.06 12.69 -8.93
C TRP A 140 4.91 11.77 -9.78
N SER A 141 6.23 11.88 -9.65
CA SER A 141 7.19 10.97 -10.29
C SER A 141 8.31 10.61 -9.33
N PHE A 142 8.75 9.36 -9.43
CA PHE A 142 9.73 8.78 -8.54
C PHE A 142 10.79 8.01 -9.31
N ASN A 143 12.01 7.97 -8.78
CA ASN A 143 13.08 7.08 -9.22
C ASN A 143 13.47 6.21 -8.04
N THR A 144 13.46 4.88 -8.25
CA THR A 144 13.77 3.90 -7.21
C THR A 144 15.01 3.10 -7.58
N THR A 145 15.93 3.00 -6.65
CA THR A 145 17.07 2.07 -6.71
C THR A 145 16.88 0.96 -5.70
N VAL A 146 17.39 -0.23 -6.00
CA VAL A 146 17.34 -1.39 -5.10
C VAL A 146 18.75 -1.84 -4.72
N GLU A 147 18.92 -2.13 -3.44
CA GLU A 147 20.03 -2.89 -2.89
C GLU A 147 19.48 -4.20 -2.32
N TRP A 148 20.09 -5.32 -2.67
CA TRP A 148 19.73 -6.61 -2.13
C TRP A 148 20.65 -6.98 -0.97
N VAL A 149 20.04 -7.30 0.18
CA VAL A 149 20.75 -7.61 1.41
C VAL A 149 20.46 -9.06 1.79
N ASP A 150 21.52 -9.84 1.93
CA ASP A 150 21.47 -11.22 2.40
C ASP A 150 21.75 -11.30 3.91
N GLY A 151 21.25 -12.34 4.57
CA GLY A 151 21.55 -12.63 5.98
C GLY A 151 20.73 -11.86 7.01
N LEU A 152 19.76 -11.04 6.58
CA LEU A 152 18.79 -10.41 7.49
C LEU A 152 17.63 -11.35 7.84
N LEU A 153 17.35 -12.32 6.97
CA LEU A 153 16.34 -13.36 7.18
C LEU A 153 17.01 -14.73 7.02
N PRO A 154 16.52 -15.77 7.74
CA PRO A 154 16.95 -17.12 7.51
C PRO A 154 16.51 -17.61 6.12
N VAL A 155 17.28 -18.50 5.51
CA VAL A 155 16.91 -19.19 4.27
C VAL A 155 16.06 -20.41 4.63
N GLY A 156 15.01 -20.66 3.87
CA GLY A 156 14.11 -21.79 4.10
C GLY A 156 12.87 -21.40 4.86
N SER A 157 12.27 -22.35 5.59
CA SER A 157 11.05 -22.16 6.37
C SER A 157 11.28 -22.25 7.89
N ASN A 158 12.52 -22.40 8.33
CA ASN A 158 12.86 -22.45 9.75
C ASN A 158 13.06 -21.02 10.29
N ASP A 159 12.74 -20.82 11.57
CA ASP A 159 12.93 -19.55 12.30
C ASP A 159 12.15 -18.35 11.71
N ILE A 160 11.09 -18.64 10.96
CA ILE A 160 10.11 -17.67 10.47
C ILE A 160 8.71 -18.05 10.96
N ASN A 161 7.76 -17.12 10.92
CA ASN A 161 6.41 -17.30 11.47
C ASN A 161 5.42 -18.01 10.53
N HIS A 162 5.90 -18.60 9.42
CA HIS A 162 5.08 -19.35 8.47
C HIS A 162 5.87 -20.54 7.88
N GLY A 163 5.16 -21.50 7.27
CA GLY A 163 5.75 -22.71 6.73
C GLY A 163 6.24 -22.62 5.27
N ILE A 164 6.12 -21.45 4.62
CA ILE A 164 6.53 -21.25 3.22
C ILE A 164 8.01 -20.87 3.20
N SER A 165 8.80 -21.58 2.41
CA SER A 165 10.25 -21.34 2.28
C SER A 165 10.52 -19.99 1.60
N ILE A 166 11.57 -19.30 2.07
CA ILE A 166 12.07 -18.03 1.52
C ILE A 166 13.55 -18.13 1.19
N ASP A 167 14.03 -17.27 0.30
CA ASP A 167 15.45 -17.21 -0.11
C ASP A 167 16.33 -16.43 0.88
N GLY A 168 15.74 -15.78 1.88
CA GLY A 168 16.45 -15.02 2.92
C GLY A 168 16.88 -13.61 2.51
N ARG A 169 16.58 -13.17 1.28
CA ARG A 169 16.96 -11.85 0.77
C ARG A 169 15.95 -10.79 1.14
N VAL A 170 16.46 -9.61 1.44
CA VAL A 170 15.65 -8.40 1.69
C VAL A 170 15.99 -7.35 0.62
N ALA A 171 14.97 -6.78 0.00
CA ALA A 171 15.14 -5.66 -0.92
C ALA A 171 15.11 -4.34 -0.15
N VAL A 172 16.15 -3.53 -0.24
CA VAL A 172 16.21 -2.18 0.32
C VAL A 172 16.07 -1.18 -0.82
N LEU A 173 14.95 -0.48 -0.84
CA LEU A 173 14.60 0.51 -1.87
C LEU A 173 14.98 1.92 -1.38
N THR A 174 15.67 2.68 -2.22
CA THR A 174 15.87 4.12 -2.00
C THR A 174 15.09 4.87 -3.07
N VAL A 175 14.15 5.69 -2.63
CA VAL A 175 13.20 6.41 -3.50
C VAL A 175 13.53 7.89 -3.54
N LYS A 176 13.65 8.43 -4.74
CA LYS A 176 13.83 9.85 -5.03
C LYS A 176 12.58 10.40 -5.70
N VAL A 177 12.07 11.52 -5.23
CA VAL A 177 11.00 12.28 -5.89
C VAL A 177 11.63 13.07 -7.04
N THR A 178 11.29 12.74 -8.27
CA THR A 178 11.80 13.45 -9.46
C THR A 178 10.86 14.56 -9.91
N HIS A 179 9.57 14.45 -9.56
CA HIS A 179 8.60 15.52 -9.72
C HIS A 179 7.53 15.43 -8.63
N LYS A 180 7.14 16.60 -8.10
CA LYS A 180 6.03 16.79 -7.17
C LYS A 180 5.16 17.92 -7.69
N PRO A 181 3.83 17.71 -7.85
CA PRO A 181 2.93 18.78 -8.27
C PRO A 181 2.96 19.92 -7.25
N ALA A 182 2.81 21.16 -7.73
CA ALA A 182 2.62 22.29 -6.85
C ALA A 182 1.33 22.07 -6.02
N PRO A 183 1.32 22.47 -4.74
CA PRO A 183 0.07 22.46 -3.96
C PRO A 183 -0.99 23.24 -4.73
N ALA A 184 -2.21 22.68 -4.81
CA ALA A 184 -3.33 23.42 -5.38
C ALA A 184 -3.41 24.76 -4.63
N ASN A 185 -3.22 25.85 -5.35
CA ASN A 185 -3.28 27.19 -4.77
C ASN A 185 -4.67 27.34 -4.16
N GLY A 186 -4.76 27.21 -2.84
CA GLY A 186 -5.89 27.73 -2.11
C GLY A 186 -5.92 29.23 -2.41
N GLU A 187 -6.99 29.71 -3.03
CA GLU A 187 -7.23 31.11 -3.26
C GLU A 187 -7.02 31.87 -1.94
N THR A 188 -5.91 32.57 -1.80
CA THR A 188 -5.82 33.67 -0.86
C THR A 188 -6.61 34.82 -1.45
N GLY A 189 -7.91 34.62 -1.54
CA GLY A 189 -8.85 35.65 -1.89
C GLY A 189 -9.03 36.64 -0.75
N HIS A 190 -8.22 37.68 -0.71
CA HIS A 190 -8.65 38.94 -0.12
C HIS A 190 -9.67 39.55 -1.12
N GLY A 191 -10.89 39.07 -1.06
CA GLY A 191 -12.04 39.58 -1.81
C GLY A 191 -13.19 39.85 -0.84
N THR A 192 -13.51 41.12 -0.67
CA THR A 192 -14.71 41.60 -0.01
C THR A 192 -15.94 40.75 -0.33
N SER A 193 -16.52 40.17 0.71
CA SER A 193 -17.74 39.37 0.66
C SER A 193 -18.94 40.17 0.19
N THR A 194 -19.34 39.92 -1.05
CA THR A 194 -20.73 40.10 -1.45
C THR A 194 -21.38 38.72 -1.45
N ALA A 195 -22.20 38.46 -0.46
CA ALA A 195 -22.96 37.22 -0.35
C ALA A 195 -24.02 37.16 -1.46
N ILE A 196 -23.79 36.34 -2.47
CA ILE A 196 -24.82 35.91 -3.41
C ILE A 196 -25.38 34.60 -2.90
N SER A 197 -26.57 34.68 -2.29
CA SER A 197 -27.35 33.51 -1.91
C SER A 197 -27.94 32.87 -3.16
N LEU A 198 -27.36 31.81 -3.66
CA LEU A 198 -27.99 30.94 -4.65
C LEU A 198 -28.65 29.76 -3.91
N SER A 199 -29.96 29.85 -3.75
CA SER A 199 -30.80 28.74 -3.34
C SER A 199 -31.07 27.84 -4.56
N LEU A 200 -30.38 26.69 -4.63
CA LEU A 200 -30.70 25.60 -5.56
C LEU A 200 -31.68 24.64 -4.88
N PRO A 201 -32.80 24.28 -5.51
CA PRO A 201 -33.69 23.26 -4.98
C PRO A 201 -33.05 21.87 -5.16
N LEU A 202 -32.91 21.13 -4.06
CA LEU A 202 -32.55 19.73 -4.09
C LEU A 202 -33.68 18.90 -4.70
N PRO A 203 -33.46 18.05 -5.72
CA PRO A 203 -34.40 17.00 -6.05
C PRO A 203 -34.23 15.86 -5.07
N LEU A 204 -35.27 15.56 -4.32
CA LEU A 204 -35.41 14.44 -3.43
C LEU A 204 -35.57 13.16 -4.28
N PHE A 205 -34.46 12.40 -4.52
CA PHE A 205 -34.58 11.07 -5.04
C PHE A 205 -34.73 10.09 -3.87
N LEU A 206 -35.97 9.70 -3.61
CA LEU A 206 -36.28 8.54 -2.77
C LEU A 206 -35.97 7.25 -3.58
N LEU A 207 -34.83 6.60 -3.31
CA LEU A 207 -34.57 5.25 -3.74
C LEU A 207 -35.10 4.29 -2.66
N THR A 208 -36.31 3.74 -2.88
CA THR A 208 -36.83 2.64 -2.08
C THR A 208 -36.17 1.34 -2.53
N PHE A 209 -35.26 0.80 -1.74
CA PHE A 209 -34.80 -0.57 -1.86
C PHE A 209 -35.79 -1.52 -1.18
N ALA A 210 -36.57 -2.26 -1.97
CA ALA A 210 -37.37 -3.38 -1.48
C ALA A 210 -36.46 -4.60 -1.31
N PHE A 211 -36.20 -5.01 -0.06
CA PHE A 211 -35.62 -6.30 0.25
C PHE A 211 -36.71 -7.38 0.12
N ALA A 212 -36.59 -8.23 -0.88
CA ALA A 212 -37.36 -9.47 -0.96
C ALA A 212 -36.65 -10.54 -0.12
N LEU A 213 -37.19 -10.84 1.06
CA LEU A 213 -36.82 -12.02 1.87
C LEU A 213 -37.46 -13.24 1.20
N ALA A 214 -36.67 -14.10 0.56
CA ALA A 214 -37.10 -15.44 0.20
C ALA A 214 -36.81 -16.39 1.37
N VAL A 215 -37.84 -16.74 2.11
CA VAL A 215 -37.84 -17.86 3.07
C VAL A 215 -37.97 -19.13 2.25
N VAL A 216 -36.94 -19.99 2.27
CA VAL A 216 -37.09 -21.38 1.81
C VAL A 216 -37.10 -22.23 3.08
N SER A 217 -38.31 -22.82 3.35
CA SER A 217 -38.49 -23.91 4.27
C SER A 217 -38.26 -25.21 3.48
N LEU A 218 -37.34 -26.04 3.95
CA LEU A 218 -37.42 -27.50 4.14
C LEU A 218 -36.04 -28.03 4.50
#